data_56a85650d9bec8fcb56ae3d477b1c691
#
_entry.id   56a85650d9bec8fcb56ae3d477b1c691
#
_cell.length_a   1.000
_cell.length_b   1.000
_cell.length_c   1.000
_cell.angle_alpha   90.00
_cell.angle_beta   90.00
_cell.angle_gamma   90.00
#
_symmetry.space_group_name_H-M   'P 1'
#
loop_
_entity.id
_entity.type
_entity.pdbx_description
1 polymer ?
#
loop_
_entity_poly.entity_id
_entity_poly.type
_entity_poly.pdbx_seq_one_letter_code
_entity_poly.pdbx_strand_id
1 'polypeptide(L)'
;KTHDRTRDGSLRLLEESLKLLDTDHLDLWQLHNVARMEQVEQIFAKDGAIEALQQAREQKMVRFLGITGHADPEVLLEGLRRFPFDTILMAVNAADKHRLSFMERLLPTAVEKQLGIIGMKIPARGRILSSWTPPATGQPAKWEGGSRAGTLSMQEALYYVLSLPVSTVIVGCDSPAQVEENVRLARSFTPLSEAQMAELVAKTEPIARQALFFRRWA
;
A
#
# COMPACT_ATOMS: atom_id res chain seq x y z
N LYS A 1 -6.41 9.66 6.73
CA LYS A 1 -6.06 8.39 7.41
C LYS A 1 -5.80 8.65 8.88
N THR A 2 -6.17 7.68 9.76
CA THR A 2 -5.77 7.73 11.17
C THR A 2 -4.65 6.72 11.44
N HIS A 3 -3.63 7.16 12.17
CA HIS A 3 -2.59 6.30 12.73
C HIS A 3 -2.80 6.06 14.24
N ASP A 4 -3.76 6.73 14.86
CA ASP A 4 -4.19 6.47 16.22
C ASP A 4 -4.99 5.15 16.28
N ARG A 5 -4.93 4.45 17.40
CA ARG A 5 -5.62 3.17 17.61
C ARG A 5 -6.79 3.30 18.58
N THR A 6 -6.99 4.48 19.15
CA THR A 6 -8.11 4.82 20.04
C THR A 6 -9.22 5.54 19.26
N ARG A 7 -10.44 5.44 19.77
CA ARG A 7 -11.61 6.15 19.22
C ARG A 7 -11.38 7.68 19.23
N ASP A 8 -11.09 8.24 20.39
CA ASP A 8 -11.01 9.70 20.57
C ASP A 8 -9.81 10.30 19.82
N GLY A 9 -8.66 9.62 19.82
CA GLY A 9 -7.50 10.03 19.05
C GLY A 9 -7.75 10.00 17.54
N SER A 10 -8.47 8.98 17.05
CA SER A 10 -8.84 8.88 15.64
C SER A 10 -9.83 9.96 15.21
N LEU A 11 -10.86 10.24 16.02
CA LEU A 11 -11.83 11.34 15.73
C LEU A 11 -11.14 12.68 15.67
N ARG A 12 -10.25 12.99 16.62
CA ARG A 12 -9.45 14.24 16.61
C ARG A 12 -8.65 14.38 15.31
N LEU A 13 -8.01 13.31 14.83
CA LEU A 13 -7.28 13.32 13.55
C LEU A 13 -8.19 13.49 12.33
N LEU A 14 -9.42 13.00 12.39
CA LEU A 14 -10.41 13.24 11.35
C LEU A 14 -10.84 14.70 11.32
N GLU A 15 -11.20 15.28 12.46
CA GLU A 15 -11.59 16.68 12.59
C GLU A 15 -10.49 17.63 12.10
N GLU A 16 -9.23 17.35 12.48
CA GLU A 16 -8.07 18.10 12.00
C GLU A 16 -7.94 17.99 10.47
N SER A 17 -8.13 16.80 9.91
CA SER A 17 -8.08 16.59 8.47
C SER A 17 -9.18 17.34 7.72
N LEU A 18 -10.42 17.34 8.23
CA LEU A 18 -11.54 18.07 7.65
C LEU A 18 -11.28 19.58 7.68
N LYS A 19 -10.78 20.08 8.81
CA LYS A 19 -10.41 21.50 8.96
C LYS A 19 -9.30 21.92 8.00
N LEU A 20 -8.23 21.11 7.84
CA LEU A 20 -7.12 21.40 6.94
C LEU A 20 -7.50 21.34 5.46
N LEU A 21 -8.46 20.48 5.11
CA LEU A 21 -8.97 20.33 3.75
C LEU A 21 -10.12 21.30 3.43
N ASP A 22 -10.58 22.06 4.43
CA ASP A 22 -11.73 22.97 4.31
C ASP A 22 -12.97 22.28 3.74
N THR A 23 -13.35 21.15 4.35
CA THR A 23 -14.48 20.32 3.95
C THR A 23 -15.18 19.73 5.17
N ASP A 24 -16.45 19.39 5.04
CA ASP A 24 -17.26 18.75 6.08
C ASP A 24 -17.27 17.22 5.99
N HIS A 25 -16.74 16.63 4.91
CA HIS A 25 -16.72 15.19 4.71
C HIS A 25 -15.50 14.68 3.90
N LEU A 26 -15.25 13.39 4.00
CA LEU A 26 -14.29 12.65 3.17
C LEU A 26 -15.00 11.50 2.46
N ASP A 27 -14.59 11.19 1.23
CA ASP A 27 -15.07 9.98 0.56
C ASP A 27 -14.51 8.71 1.21
N LEU A 28 -13.24 8.71 1.57
CA LEU A 28 -12.56 7.54 2.12
C LEU A 28 -11.69 7.88 3.32
N TRP A 29 -11.94 7.22 4.45
CA TRP A 29 -11.10 7.28 5.63
C TRP A 29 -10.55 5.91 6.01
N GLN A 30 -9.25 5.82 6.27
CA GLN A 30 -8.55 4.55 6.40
C GLN A 30 -7.73 4.45 7.69
N LEU A 31 -7.73 3.26 8.30
CA LEU A 31 -6.75 2.86 9.30
C LEU A 31 -5.36 2.82 8.65
N HIS A 32 -4.43 3.62 9.13
CA HIS A 32 -3.11 3.78 8.50
C HIS A 32 -2.10 2.79 9.05
N ASN A 33 -1.48 2.05 8.12
CA ASN A 33 -0.31 1.23 8.37
C ASN A 33 -0.47 0.26 9.55
N VAL A 34 -1.47 -0.62 9.45
CA VAL A 34 -1.66 -1.71 10.39
C VAL A 34 -0.63 -2.80 10.06
N ALA A 35 0.35 -2.96 10.95
CA ALA A 35 1.57 -3.74 10.68
C ALA A 35 1.82 -4.89 11.66
N ARG A 36 1.09 -4.94 12.79
CA ARG A 36 1.24 -5.94 13.85
C ARG A 36 -0.11 -6.35 14.42
N MET A 37 -0.20 -7.59 14.91
CA MET A 37 -1.43 -8.11 15.52
C MET A 37 -1.88 -7.32 16.74
N GLU A 38 -0.94 -6.82 17.55
CA GLU A 38 -1.26 -5.99 18.71
C GLU A 38 -2.02 -4.71 18.31
N GLN A 39 -1.72 -4.16 17.13
CA GLN A 39 -2.47 -3.02 16.60
C GLN A 39 -3.89 -3.40 16.18
N VAL A 40 -4.08 -4.61 15.66
CA VAL A 40 -5.43 -5.13 15.36
C VAL A 40 -6.23 -5.26 16.64
N GLU A 41 -5.64 -5.84 17.69
CA GLU A 41 -6.32 -5.96 19.00
C GLU A 41 -6.70 -4.58 19.56
N GLN A 42 -5.81 -3.59 19.51
CA GLN A 42 -6.10 -2.22 19.94
C GLN A 42 -7.24 -1.56 19.13
N ILE A 43 -7.22 -1.73 17.80
CA ILE A 43 -8.24 -1.17 16.91
C ILE A 43 -9.63 -1.70 17.23
N PHE A 44 -9.73 -2.98 17.56
CA PHE A 44 -11.00 -3.67 17.81
C PHE A 44 -11.37 -3.80 19.31
N ALA A 45 -10.54 -3.26 20.21
CA ALA A 45 -10.87 -3.19 21.63
C ALA A 45 -12.00 -2.18 21.90
N LYS A 46 -12.56 -2.21 23.11
CA LYS A 46 -13.44 -1.14 23.59
C LYS A 46 -12.72 0.21 23.49
N ASP A 47 -13.41 1.23 23.03
CA ASP A 47 -12.88 2.56 22.75
C ASP A 47 -11.73 2.55 21.72
N GLY A 48 -11.67 1.52 20.85
CA GLY A 48 -10.71 1.39 19.77
C GLY A 48 -11.08 2.21 18.51
N ALA A 49 -10.12 2.33 17.60
CA ALA A 49 -10.28 3.15 16.40
C ALA A 49 -11.44 2.69 15.49
N ILE A 50 -11.86 1.42 15.56
CA ILE A 50 -12.99 0.95 14.76
C ILE A 50 -14.30 1.64 15.12
N GLU A 51 -14.50 1.97 16.41
CA GLU A 51 -15.68 2.69 16.85
C GLU A 51 -15.69 4.13 16.26
N ALA A 52 -14.50 4.77 16.15
CA ALA A 52 -14.39 6.07 15.50
C ALA A 52 -14.79 6.01 14.00
N LEU A 53 -14.35 4.96 13.29
CA LEU A 53 -14.69 4.78 11.88
C LEU A 53 -16.21 4.61 11.70
N GLN A 54 -16.84 3.79 12.54
CA GLN A 54 -18.28 3.56 12.51
C GLN A 54 -19.06 4.84 12.83
N GLN A 55 -18.68 5.54 13.91
CA GLN A 55 -19.29 6.82 14.30
C GLN A 55 -19.18 7.87 13.20
N ALA A 56 -17.99 8.04 12.60
CA ALA A 56 -17.77 9.01 11.52
C ALA A 56 -18.64 8.70 10.28
N ARG A 57 -18.85 7.43 9.95
CA ARG A 57 -19.72 7.00 8.85
C ARG A 57 -21.21 7.25 9.18
N GLU A 58 -21.65 6.93 10.39
CA GLU A 58 -23.01 7.18 10.86
C GLU A 58 -23.34 8.69 10.86
N GLN A 59 -22.39 9.51 11.24
CA GLN A 59 -22.48 10.99 11.21
C GLN A 59 -22.30 11.60 9.81
N LYS A 60 -22.08 10.76 8.77
CA LYS A 60 -21.84 11.17 7.38
C LYS A 60 -20.59 12.03 7.17
N MET A 61 -19.67 12.04 8.11
CA MET A 61 -18.37 12.69 7.96
C MET A 61 -17.47 11.91 6.98
N VAL A 62 -17.71 10.61 6.79
CA VAL A 62 -17.01 9.77 5.82
C VAL A 62 -17.99 8.83 5.11
N ARG A 63 -17.72 8.53 3.82
CA ARG A 63 -18.58 7.62 3.03
C ARG A 63 -18.08 6.18 3.12
N PHE A 64 -16.80 5.96 2.91
CA PHE A 64 -16.16 4.65 2.84
C PHE A 64 -15.06 4.50 3.88
N LEU A 65 -14.91 3.28 4.39
CA LEU A 65 -13.93 2.93 5.40
C LEU A 65 -12.91 1.94 4.82
N GLY A 66 -11.65 2.13 5.17
CA GLY A 66 -10.60 1.27 4.65
C GLY A 66 -9.52 0.91 5.66
N ILE A 67 -8.73 -0.08 5.29
CA ILE A 67 -7.55 -0.51 6.04
C ILE A 67 -6.31 -0.47 5.16
N THR A 68 -5.16 -0.12 5.74
CA THR A 68 -3.91 -0.03 5.00
C THR A 68 -2.76 -0.72 5.71
N GLY A 69 -1.87 -1.32 4.94
CA GLY A 69 -0.63 -1.90 5.46
C GLY A 69 0.33 -2.33 4.36
N HIS A 70 1.57 -2.58 4.75
CA HIS A 70 2.61 -3.04 3.82
C HIS A 70 3.63 -3.99 4.44
N ALA A 71 3.52 -4.32 5.73
CA ALA A 71 4.54 -5.13 6.42
C ALA A 71 4.24 -6.63 6.41
N ASP A 72 2.98 -7.00 6.64
CA ASP A 72 2.55 -8.39 6.82
C ASP A 72 1.11 -8.58 6.34
N PRO A 73 0.83 -9.47 5.37
CA PRO A 73 -0.51 -9.70 4.85
C PRO A 73 -1.45 -10.33 5.88
N GLU A 74 -0.96 -11.17 6.80
CA GLU A 74 -1.79 -11.85 7.80
C GLU A 74 -2.46 -10.86 8.76
N VAL A 75 -1.78 -9.75 9.06
CA VAL A 75 -2.33 -8.68 9.90
C VAL A 75 -3.54 -8.01 9.23
N LEU A 76 -3.46 -7.77 7.92
CA LEU A 76 -4.58 -7.20 7.18
C LEU A 76 -5.71 -8.21 6.97
N LEU A 77 -5.39 -9.48 6.72
CA LEU A 77 -6.39 -10.56 6.65
C LEU A 77 -7.21 -10.66 7.93
N GLU A 78 -6.56 -10.56 9.10
CA GLU A 78 -7.26 -10.54 10.38
C GLU A 78 -8.17 -9.30 10.52
N GLY A 79 -7.72 -8.13 10.08
CA GLY A 79 -8.57 -6.94 10.01
C GLY A 79 -9.81 -7.15 9.14
N LEU A 80 -9.63 -7.74 7.93
CA LEU A 80 -10.73 -8.05 7.01
C LEU A 80 -11.68 -9.13 7.53
N ARG A 81 -11.21 -10.01 8.42
CA ARG A 81 -12.05 -11.01 9.08
C ARG A 81 -12.98 -10.37 10.14
N ARG A 82 -12.48 -9.34 10.84
CA ARG A 82 -13.20 -8.69 11.96
C ARG A 82 -14.17 -7.60 11.52
N PHE A 83 -13.95 -6.97 10.37
CA PHE A 83 -14.77 -5.84 9.94
C PHE A 83 -14.94 -5.79 8.41
N PRO A 84 -16.14 -5.48 7.90
CA PRO A 84 -16.41 -5.32 6.47
C PRO A 84 -15.94 -3.94 5.98
N PHE A 85 -14.64 -3.79 5.75
CA PHE A 85 -14.09 -2.62 5.11
C PHE A 85 -14.56 -2.49 3.66
N ASP A 86 -14.67 -1.27 3.16
CA ASP A 86 -15.00 -0.98 1.76
C ASP A 86 -13.76 -1.02 0.87
N THR A 87 -12.58 -0.71 1.42
CA THR A 87 -11.33 -0.65 0.65
C THR A 87 -10.14 -1.21 1.41
N ILE A 88 -9.15 -1.67 0.64
CA ILE A 88 -7.83 -2.03 1.14
C ILE A 88 -6.74 -1.30 0.34
N LEU A 89 -5.80 -0.67 1.04
CA LEU A 89 -4.59 -0.10 0.44
C LEU A 89 -3.38 -0.95 0.83
N MET A 90 -2.80 -1.66 -0.11
CA MET A 90 -1.74 -2.62 0.14
C MET A 90 -0.53 -2.44 -0.78
N ALA A 91 0.65 -2.81 -0.26
CA ALA A 91 1.88 -2.73 -1.03
C ALA A 91 2.01 -3.93 -1.96
N VAL A 92 2.05 -3.66 -3.27
CA VAL A 92 2.23 -4.64 -4.32
C VAL A 92 3.20 -4.15 -5.38
N ASN A 93 4.12 -5.00 -5.80
CA ASN A 93 5.04 -4.79 -6.92
C ASN A 93 5.58 -6.12 -7.40
N ALA A 94 6.40 -6.14 -8.45
CA ALA A 94 6.91 -7.38 -9.04
C ALA A 94 7.80 -8.22 -8.09
N ALA A 95 8.34 -7.64 -7.01
CA ALA A 95 9.10 -8.39 -6.01
C ALA A 95 8.23 -9.04 -4.92
N ASP A 96 6.92 -8.77 -4.89
CA ASP A 96 6.02 -9.15 -3.80
C ASP A 96 6.11 -10.63 -3.40
N LYS A 97 6.23 -11.52 -4.37
CA LYS A 97 6.27 -12.98 -4.16
C LYS A 97 7.50 -13.48 -3.38
N HIS A 98 8.55 -12.68 -3.28
CA HIS A 98 9.80 -13.11 -2.64
C HIS A 98 9.76 -13.06 -1.11
N ARG A 99 8.80 -12.32 -0.53
CA ARG A 99 8.69 -12.24 0.95
C ARG A 99 7.32 -11.75 1.40
N LEU A 100 6.65 -12.51 2.28
CA LEU A 100 5.35 -12.16 2.88
C LEU A 100 4.39 -11.60 1.83
N SER A 101 4.10 -12.40 0.80
CA SER A 101 3.36 -11.98 -0.37
C SER A 101 1.94 -11.53 -0.02
N PHE A 102 1.59 -10.32 -0.45
CA PHE A 102 0.23 -9.81 -0.39
C PHE A 102 -0.63 -10.36 -1.54
N MET A 103 0.02 -10.85 -2.58
CA MET A 103 -0.67 -11.37 -3.77
C MET A 103 -1.16 -12.81 -3.60
N GLU A 104 -0.57 -13.60 -2.69
CA GLU A 104 -0.92 -15.02 -2.55
C GLU A 104 -2.27 -15.25 -1.86
N ARG A 105 -2.56 -14.50 -0.79
CA ARG A 105 -3.77 -14.69 0.01
C ARG A 105 -4.59 -13.41 0.17
N LEU A 106 -3.96 -12.28 0.47
CA LEU A 106 -4.67 -11.04 0.76
C LEU A 106 -5.36 -10.47 -0.48
N LEU A 107 -4.69 -10.45 -1.64
CA LEU A 107 -5.27 -9.97 -2.89
C LEU A 107 -6.48 -10.83 -3.32
N PRO A 108 -6.41 -12.17 -3.39
CA PRO A 108 -7.57 -13.00 -3.67
C PRO A 108 -8.72 -12.79 -2.69
N THR A 109 -8.43 -12.70 -1.38
CA THR A 109 -9.46 -12.43 -0.35
C THR A 109 -10.13 -11.06 -0.56
N ALA A 110 -9.35 -10.03 -0.94
CA ALA A 110 -9.90 -8.71 -1.22
C ALA A 110 -10.81 -8.70 -2.46
N VAL A 111 -10.45 -9.47 -3.50
CA VAL A 111 -11.28 -9.66 -4.69
C VAL A 111 -12.58 -10.40 -4.35
N GLU A 112 -12.50 -11.51 -3.61
CA GLU A 112 -13.66 -12.28 -3.16
C GLU A 112 -14.63 -11.42 -2.34
N LYS A 113 -14.10 -10.57 -1.47
CA LYS A 113 -14.90 -9.63 -0.66
C LYS A 113 -15.35 -8.38 -1.43
N GLN A 114 -15.03 -8.26 -2.71
CA GLN A 114 -15.38 -7.12 -3.57
C GLN A 114 -14.91 -5.77 -3.03
N LEU A 115 -13.74 -5.73 -2.41
CA LEU A 115 -13.16 -4.50 -1.89
C LEU A 115 -12.61 -3.60 -3.01
N GLY A 116 -12.66 -2.29 -2.80
CA GLY A 116 -11.85 -1.37 -3.59
C GLY A 116 -10.36 -1.58 -3.28
N ILE A 117 -9.60 -2.10 -4.24
CA ILE A 117 -8.20 -2.49 -4.05
C ILE A 117 -7.28 -1.38 -4.57
N ILE A 118 -6.50 -0.79 -3.67
CA ILE A 118 -5.58 0.30 -4.00
C ILE A 118 -4.14 -0.22 -3.86
N GLY A 119 -3.41 -0.27 -4.99
CA GLY A 119 -2.00 -0.66 -5.00
C GLY A 119 -1.08 0.50 -4.62
N MET A 120 -0.10 0.24 -3.74
CA MET A 120 0.97 1.20 -3.43
C MET A 120 2.36 0.55 -3.48
N LYS A 121 3.41 1.36 -3.40
CA LYS A 121 4.81 0.90 -3.45
C LYS A 121 5.22 0.26 -4.78
N ILE A 122 4.57 0.66 -5.86
CA ILE A 122 4.85 0.18 -7.23
C ILE A 122 6.34 0.30 -7.55
N PRO A 123 6.97 1.49 -7.50
CA PRO A 123 8.40 1.63 -7.74
C PRO A 123 9.24 1.38 -6.47
N ALA A 124 8.66 0.93 -5.34
CA ALA A 124 9.38 0.71 -4.08
C ALA A 124 10.23 1.93 -3.63
N ARG A 125 9.71 3.15 -3.77
CA ARG A 125 10.46 4.41 -3.63
C ARG A 125 11.65 4.50 -4.60
N GLY A 126 11.47 4.03 -5.82
CA GLY A 126 12.50 3.98 -6.85
C GLY A 126 13.39 2.74 -6.82
N ARG A 127 13.50 2.02 -5.70
CA ARG A 127 14.48 0.94 -5.45
C ARG A 127 14.35 -0.28 -6.33
N ILE A 128 13.21 -0.49 -6.95
CA ILE A 128 13.00 -1.55 -7.94
C ILE A 128 13.45 -1.11 -9.34
N LEU A 129 13.63 0.21 -9.56
CA LEU A 129 13.90 0.77 -10.87
C LEU A 129 15.40 0.72 -11.21
N SER A 130 15.71 0.36 -12.45
CA SER A 130 17.06 0.35 -12.99
C SER A 130 17.71 1.74 -13.01
N SER A 131 16.91 2.81 -13.07
CA SER A 131 17.36 4.20 -13.00
C SER A 131 17.62 4.71 -11.58
N TRP A 132 17.27 3.93 -10.54
CA TRP A 132 17.51 4.35 -9.17
C TRP A 132 18.98 4.30 -8.80
N THR A 133 19.50 5.39 -8.26
CA THR A 133 20.87 5.47 -7.77
C THR A 133 20.88 5.18 -6.26
N PRO A 134 21.62 4.15 -5.81
CA PRO A 134 21.80 3.89 -4.38
C PRO A 134 22.42 5.08 -3.64
N PRO A 135 22.10 5.34 -2.36
CA PRO A 135 22.77 6.34 -1.56
C PRO A 135 24.28 6.08 -1.50
N ALA A 136 25.08 7.14 -1.42
CA ALA A 136 26.52 7.03 -1.26
C ALA A 136 26.89 6.19 -0.04
N THR A 137 27.96 5.39 -0.14
CA THR A 137 28.53 4.62 0.97
C THR A 137 28.85 5.54 2.16
N GLY A 138 28.39 5.17 3.35
CA GLY A 138 28.56 5.96 4.59
C GLY A 138 27.33 6.71 5.05
N GLN A 139 26.29 6.84 4.24
CA GLN A 139 24.99 7.24 4.77
C GLN A 139 24.33 6.00 5.44
N PRO A 140 23.69 6.16 6.61
CA PRO A 140 23.02 5.04 7.27
C PRO A 140 21.91 4.52 6.35
N ALA A 141 22.22 3.48 5.61
CA ALA A 141 21.20 2.71 4.91
C ALA A 141 20.30 2.10 5.99
N LYS A 142 19.01 2.41 5.96
CA LYS A 142 18.03 1.84 6.89
C LYS A 142 17.81 0.33 6.68
N TRP A 143 18.65 -0.32 5.92
CA TRP A 143 18.66 -1.76 5.62
C TRP A 143 20.07 -2.27 5.46
N GLU A 144 20.32 -3.33 6.13
CA GLU A 144 21.52 -4.14 5.98
C GLU A 144 21.49 -4.89 4.64
N GLY A 145 22.59 -4.83 3.91
CA GLY A 145 22.76 -5.48 2.61
C GLY A 145 22.81 -4.44 1.48
N GLY A 146 23.96 -4.39 0.81
CA GLY A 146 24.33 -3.38 -0.18
C GLY A 146 23.20 -3.00 -1.15
N SER A 147 22.89 -1.72 -1.17
CA SER A 147 21.95 -1.16 -2.13
C SER A 147 22.59 -1.11 -3.51
N ARG A 148 21.90 -1.57 -4.53
CA ARG A 148 22.29 -1.52 -5.94
C ARG A 148 21.14 -0.99 -6.80
N ALA A 149 21.42 -0.60 -8.03
CA ALA A 149 20.36 -0.23 -8.97
C ALA A 149 19.31 -1.36 -9.04
N GLY A 150 18.06 -0.99 -9.24
CA GLY A 150 16.98 -1.93 -9.47
C GLY A 150 17.09 -2.58 -10.86
N THR A 151 16.08 -3.35 -11.23
CA THR A 151 16.12 -4.18 -12.44
C THR A 151 15.01 -3.87 -13.44
N LEU A 152 14.02 -3.05 -13.05
CA LEU A 152 12.85 -2.74 -13.87
C LEU A 152 12.87 -1.28 -14.35
N SER A 153 12.29 -1.04 -15.53
CA SER A 153 11.84 0.28 -15.93
C SER A 153 10.57 0.67 -15.15
N MET A 154 10.22 1.98 -15.16
CA MET A 154 8.94 2.43 -14.56
C MET A 154 7.74 1.81 -15.28
N GLN A 155 7.82 1.63 -16.59
CA GLN A 155 6.78 0.96 -17.38
C GLN A 155 6.56 -0.47 -16.92
N GLU A 156 7.62 -1.28 -16.81
CA GLU A 156 7.53 -2.67 -16.34
C GLU A 156 6.92 -2.73 -14.93
N ALA A 157 7.38 -1.87 -14.01
CA ALA A 157 6.88 -1.83 -12.64
C ALA A 157 5.38 -1.45 -12.58
N LEU A 158 4.96 -0.44 -13.36
CA LEU A 158 3.58 0.03 -13.39
C LEU A 158 2.66 -0.97 -14.08
N TYR A 159 3.06 -1.50 -15.26
CA TYR A 159 2.27 -2.46 -16.02
C TYR A 159 2.06 -3.77 -15.25
N TYR A 160 3.07 -4.22 -14.48
CA TYR A 160 2.94 -5.36 -13.58
C TYR A 160 1.76 -5.18 -12.62
N VAL A 161 1.70 -4.05 -11.92
CA VAL A 161 0.63 -3.82 -10.93
C VAL A 161 -0.72 -3.54 -11.58
N LEU A 162 -0.76 -2.83 -12.71
CA LEU A 162 -1.99 -2.58 -13.45
C LEU A 162 -2.57 -3.87 -14.08
N SER A 163 -1.75 -4.91 -14.26
CA SER A 163 -2.21 -6.25 -14.72
C SER A 163 -2.82 -7.09 -13.61
N LEU A 164 -2.75 -6.65 -12.35
CA LEU A 164 -3.42 -7.28 -11.22
C LEU A 164 -4.87 -6.76 -11.08
N PRO A 165 -5.75 -7.47 -10.36
CA PRO A 165 -7.13 -7.03 -10.12
C PRO A 165 -7.19 -5.88 -9.11
N VAL A 166 -6.49 -4.77 -9.39
CA VAL A 166 -6.52 -3.55 -8.58
C VAL A 166 -7.53 -2.55 -9.14
N SER A 167 -8.19 -1.80 -8.26
CA SER A 167 -9.12 -0.74 -8.66
C SER A 167 -8.37 0.53 -9.09
N THR A 168 -7.26 0.82 -8.43
CA THR A 168 -6.38 1.96 -8.72
C THR A 168 -5.01 1.77 -8.09
N VAL A 169 -4.06 2.63 -8.49
CA VAL A 169 -2.70 2.65 -7.95
C VAL A 169 -2.31 4.04 -7.47
N ILE A 170 -1.45 4.08 -6.44
CA ILE A 170 -0.87 5.32 -5.92
C ILE A 170 0.63 5.28 -6.15
N VAL A 171 1.14 6.22 -6.95
CA VAL A 171 2.57 6.39 -7.20
C VAL A 171 3.01 7.73 -6.63
N GLY A 172 3.97 7.69 -5.69
CA GLY A 172 4.63 8.92 -5.23
C GLY A 172 5.57 9.46 -6.31
N CYS A 173 5.52 10.77 -6.55
CA CYS A 173 6.35 11.47 -7.52
C CYS A 173 7.07 12.63 -6.84
N ASP A 174 8.34 12.84 -7.19
CA ASP A 174 9.19 13.90 -6.67
C ASP A 174 9.28 15.10 -7.66
N SER A 175 8.74 14.94 -8.87
CA SER A 175 8.72 15.99 -9.90
C SER A 175 7.50 15.91 -10.82
N PRO A 176 7.10 17.03 -11.47
CA PRO A 176 6.05 17.02 -12.49
C PRO A 176 6.34 16.05 -13.64
N ALA A 177 7.59 15.94 -14.08
CA ALA A 177 7.99 15.03 -15.15
C ALA A 177 7.67 13.56 -14.84
N GLN A 178 7.83 13.12 -13.57
CA GLN A 178 7.44 11.79 -13.16
C GLN A 178 5.91 11.58 -13.21
N VAL A 179 5.13 12.60 -12.90
CA VAL A 179 3.66 12.55 -13.04
C VAL A 179 3.27 12.40 -14.50
N GLU A 180 3.85 13.21 -15.37
CA GLU A 180 3.60 13.18 -16.84
C GLU A 180 3.98 11.82 -17.43
N GLU A 181 5.15 11.28 -17.04
CA GLU A 181 5.57 9.93 -17.45
C GLU A 181 4.57 8.87 -17.00
N ASN A 182 4.17 8.87 -15.72
CA ASN A 182 3.23 7.89 -15.19
C ASN A 182 1.86 7.98 -15.89
N VAL A 183 1.37 9.19 -16.18
CA VAL A 183 0.11 9.38 -16.92
C VAL A 183 0.24 8.86 -18.35
N ARG A 184 1.35 9.14 -19.04
CA ARG A 184 1.61 8.63 -20.39
C ARG A 184 1.65 7.10 -20.40
N LEU A 185 2.35 6.49 -19.47
CA LEU A 185 2.43 5.03 -19.32
C LEU A 185 1.06 4.41 -19.04
N ALA A 186 0.28 5.00 -18.13
CA ALA A 186 -1.05 4.51 -17.82
C ALA A 186 -2.01 4.59 -19.00
N ARG A 187 -1.91 5.64 -19.84
CA ARG A 187 -2.72 5.78 -21.05
C ARG A 187 -2.39 4.76 -22.14
N SER A 188 -1.14 4.30 -22.20
CA SER A 188 -0.68 3.30 -23.16
C SER A 188 -0.63 1.87 -22.57
N PHE A 189 -1.23 1.68 -21.41
CA PHE A 189 -1.24 0.40 -20.71
C PHE A 189 -1.86 -0.71 -21.55
N THR A 190 -1.16 -1.83 -21.60
CA THR A 190 -1.66 -3.10 -22.13
C THR A 190 -1.37 -4.17 -21.08
N PRO A 191 -2.34 -5.01 -20.71
CA PRO A 191 -2.13 -6.09 -19.74
C PRO A 191 -0.97 -7.02 -20.14
N LEU A 192 -0.15 -7.36 -19.17
CA LEU A 192 0.95 -8.30 -19.34
C LEU A 192 0.40 -9.75 -19.35
N SER A 193 0.99 -10.61 -20.18
CA SER A 193 0.75 -12.04 -20.11
C SER A 193 1.34 -12.66 -18.83
N GLU A 194 0.88 -13.85 -18.46
CA GLU A 194 1.43 -14.59 -17.31
C GLU A 194 2.93 -14.83 -17.44
N ALA A 195 3.43 -15.12 -18.65
CA ALA A 195 4.86 -15.29 -18.91
C ALA A 195 5.66 -14.01 -18.66
N GLN A 196 5.17 -12.86 -19.12
CA GLN A 196 5.78 -11.56 -18.87
C GLN A 196 5.77 -11.21 -17.36
N MET A 197 4.64 -11.48 -16.67
CA MET A 197 4.55 -11.29 -15.24
C MET A 197 5.58 -12.14 -14.49
N ALA A 198 5.73 -13.41 -14.86
CA ALA A 198 6.72 -14.33 -14.27
C ALA A 198 8.16 -13.87 -14.52
N GLU A 199 8.47 -13.36 -15.72
CA GLU A 199 9.79 -12.80 -16.05
C GLU A 199 10.12 -11.61 -15.15
N LEU A 200 9.17 -10.68 -14.94
CA LEU A 200 9.40 -9.51 -14.07
C LEU A 200 9.60 -9.91 -12.61
N VAL A 201 8.88 -10.94 -12.14
CA VAL A 201 9.13 -11.52 -10.81
C VAL A 201 10.56 -12.04 -10.72
N ALA A 202 11.02 -12.86 -11.68
CA ALA A 202 12.38 -13.39 -11.69
C ALA A 202 13.45 -12.29 -11.72
N LYS A 203 13.26 -11.23 -12.52
CA LYS A 203 14.16 -10.07 -12.57
C LYS A 203 14.34 -9.38 -11.19
N THR A 204 13.34 -9.44 -10.32
CA THR A 204 13.38 -8.75 -9.02
C THR A 204 13.95 -9.59 -7.87
N GLU A 205 14.15 -10.90 -8.06
CA GLU A 205 14.68 -11.79 -7.02
C GLU A 205 16.00 -11.28 -6.42
N PRO A 206 17.02 -10.89 -7.22
CA PRO A 206 18.29 -10.45 -6.68
C PRO A 206 18.23 -9.16 -5.86
N ILE A 207 17.14 -8.38 -5.99
CA ILE A 207 16.92 -7.10 -5.29
C ILE A 207 15.72 -7.15 -4.34
N ALA A 208 15.20 -8.34 -4.04
CA ALA A 208 13.96 -8.50 -3.29
C ALA A 208 13.99 -7.79 -1.94
N ARG A 209 15.09 -7.91 -1.17
CA ARG A 209 15.23 -7.25 0.14
C ARG A 209 15.17 -5.72 0.02
N GLN A 210 15.81 -5.17 -1.00
CA GLN A 210 15.81 -3.74 -1.31
C GLN A 210 14.43 -3.25 -1.78
N ALA A 211 13.78 -3.99 -2.66
CA ALA A 211 12.46 -3.65 -3.20
C ALA A 211 11.35 -3.78 -2.15
N LEU A 212 11.50 -4.73 -1.21
CA LEU A 212 10.54 -5.01 -0.14
C LEU A 212 11.02 -4.51 1.24
N PHE A 213 11.75 -3.41 1.30
CA PHE A 213 12.31 -2.82 2.52
C PHE A 213 11.27 -2.53 3.62
N PHE A 214 10.00 -2.49 3.28
CA PHE A 214 8.87 -2.27 4.18
C PHE A 214 8.28 -3.58 4.75
N ARG A 215 8.71 -4.75 4.28
CA ARG A 215 8.35 -6.05 4.83
C ARG A 215 9.19 -6.35 6.08
N ARG A 216 8.72 -7.29 6.90
CA ARG A 216 9.56 -7.82 7.97
C ARG A 216 10.56 -8.81 7.39
N TRP A 217 11.82 -8.53 7.64
CA TRP A 217 12.95 -9.42 7.38
C TRP A 217 13.50 -9.89 8.73
N ALA A 218 13.62 -11.22 8.91
CA ALA A 218 14.24 -11.81 10.09
C ALA A 218 15.73 -11.52 10.10
#